data_d35a4aab8f79494cd45711259e888feb
#
_entry.id   d35a4aab8f79494cd45711259e888feb
#
_cell.length_a   1.000
_cell.length_b   1.000
_cell.length_c   1.000
_cell.angle_alpha   90.00
_cell.angle_beta   90.00
_cell.angle_gamma   90.00
#
_symmetry.space_group_name_H-M   'P 1'
#
loop_
_entity.id
_entity.type
_entity.pdbx_description
1 polymer ?
#
loop_
_entity_poly.entity_id
_entity_poly.type
_entity_poly.pdbx_seq_one_letter_code
_entity_poly.pdbx_strand_id
1 'polypeptide(L)' 'MTIEEVLILGIRELNKRQIEESSLKVRMLLAHILNQKKEYLISHSADELSIKDENEFIKGVQKLKKNIPIQYMCK' A
#
# COMPACT_ATOMS: atom_id res chain seq x y z
N MET A 1 13.05 -0.34 1.06
CA MET A 1 12.32 0.96 1.13
C MET A 1 11.66 1.10 2.49
N THR A 2 11.55 2.32 2.97
CA THR A 2 10.80 2.58 4.20
C THR A 2 9.30 2.54 3.91
N ILE A 3 8.52 2.46 5.00
CA ILE A 3 7.06 2.51 4.89
C ILE A 3 6.61 3.77 4.15
N GLU A 4 7.18 4.92 4.51
CA GLU A 4 6.86 6.19 3.84
C GLU A 4 7.16 6.13 2.35
N GLU A 5 8.31 5.60 1.98
CA GLU A 5 8.72 5.51 0.57
C GLU A 5 7.77 4.66 -0.25
N VAL A 6 7.37 3.50 0.25
CA VAL A 6 6.45 2.64 -0.50
C VAL A 6 5.06 3.25 -0.60
N LEU A 7 4.61 3.97 0.45
CA LEU A 7 3.33 4.65 0.39
C LEU A 7 3.32 5.73 -0.70
N ILE A 8 4.39 6.53 -0.76
CA ILE A 8 4.50 7.56 -1.80
C ILE A 8 4.49 6.93 -3.19
N LEU A 9 5.25 5.85 -3.35
CA LEU A 9 5.30 5.14 -4.63
C LEU A 9 3.92 4.62 -5.04
N GLY A 10 3.21 3.98 -4.12
CA GLY A 10 1.88 3.43 -4.39
C GLY A 10 0.88 4.52 -4.74
N ILE A 11 0.87 5.61 -3.98
CA ILE A 11 -0.05 6.73 -4.23
C ILE A 11 0.22 7.32 -5.61
N ARG A 12 1.48 7.52 -5.95
CA ARG A 12 1.87 8.07 -7.25
C ARG A 12 1.40 7.17 -8.40
N GLU A 13 1.59 5.85 -8.25
CA GLU A 13 1.19 4.90 -9.28
C GLU A 13 -0.32 4.88 -9.50
N LEU A 14 -1.11 4.95 -8.43
CA LEU A 14 -2.56 4.99 -8.55
C LEU A 14 -3.03 6.32 -9.13
N ASN A 15 -2.38 7.42 -8.77
CA ASN A 15 -2.73 8.73 -9.31
C ASN A 15 -2.50 8.82 -10.82
N LYS A 16 -1.47 8.16 -11.34
CA LYS A 16 -1.23 8.07 -12.78
C LYS A 16 -2.39 7.42 -13.51
N ARG A 17 -3.12 6.54 -12.86
CA ARG A 17 -4.30 5.86 -13.40
C ARG A 17 -5.59 6.58 -13.06
N GLN A 18 -5.52 7.75 -12.43
CA GLN A 18 -6.68 8.53 -12.01
C GLN A 18 -7.62 7.75 -11.09
N ILE A 19 -7.06 6.88 -10.27
CA ILE A 19 -7.83 6.09 -9.30
C ILE A 19 -8.14 6.98 -8.10
N GLU A 20 -9.43 7.05 -7.74
CA GLU A 20 -9.89 7.85 -6.61
C GLU A 20 -9.41 7.27 -5.28
N GLU A 21 -9.23 8.15 -4.29
CA GLU A 21 -8.85 7.76 -2.94
C GLU A 21 -7.58 6.91 -2.90
N SER A 22 -6.62 7.22 -3.78
CA SER A 22 -5.39 6.45 -3.88
C SER A 22 -4.66 6.38 -2.54
N SER A 23 -4.60 7.49 -1.81
CA SER A 23 -3.93 7.54 -0.50
C SER A 23 -4.56 6.55 0.49
N LEU A 24 -5.89 6.56 0.58
CA LEU A 24 -6.60 5.66 1.48
C LEU A 24 -6.40 4.19 1.08
N LYS A 25 -6.54 3.90 -0.21
CA LYS A 25 -6.39 2.54 -0.72
C LYS A 25 -4.99 1.97 -0.47
N VAL A 26 -3.98 2.77 -0.70
CA VAL A 26 -2.59 2.36 -0.50
C VAL A 26 -2.30 2.10 0.99
N ARG A 27 -2.79 2.98 1.85
CA ARG A 27 -2.61 2.81 3.30
C ARG A 27 -3.32 1.57 3.81
N MET A 28 -4.54 1.33 3.36
CA MET A 28 -5.28 0.13 3.75
C MET A 28 -4.55 -1.14 3.30
N LEU A 29 -4.02 -1.13 2.08
CA LEU A 29 -3.28 -2.26 1.55
C LEU A 29 -2.05 -2.57 2.40
N LEU A 30 -1.24 -1.57 2.69
CA LEU A 30 -0.02 -1.79 3.46
C LEU A 30 -0.31 -2.18 4.91
N ALA A 31 -1.31 -1.55 5.51
CA ALA A 31 -1.71 -1.91 6.88
C ALA A 31 -2.13 -3.37 6.95
N HIS A 32 -2.85 -3.85 5.94
CA HIS A 32 -3.26 -5.25 5.88
C HIS A 32 -2.05 -6.18 5.75
N ILE A 33 -1.11 -5.84 4.86
CA ILE A 33 0.10 -6.64 4.64
C ILE A 33 0.90 -6.77 5.94
N LEU A 34 1.01 -5.68 6.69
CA LEU A 34 1.74 -5.65 7.95
C LEU A 34 0.92 -6.18 9.13
N ASN A 35 -0.37 -6.44 8.91
CA ASN A 35 -1.30 -6.85 9.95
C ASN A 35 -1.34 -5.84 11.10
N GLN A 36 -1.38 -4.55 10.75
CA GLN A 36 -1.38 -3.45 11.68
C GLN A 36 -2.48 -2.46 11.35
N LYS A 37 -2.73 -1.53 12.25
CA LYS A 37 -3.68 -0.43 12.01
C LYS A 37 -3.03 0.66 11.17
N LYS A 38 -3.85 1.52 10.55
CA LYS A 38 -3.33 2.63 9.75
C LYS A 38 -2.42 3.56 10.56
N GLU A 39 -2.70 3.72 11.84
CA GLU A 39 -1.89 4.57 12.73
C GLU A 39 -0.45 4.07 12.82
N TYR A 40 -0.25 2.76 12.71
CA TYR A 40 1.09 2.16 12.70
C TYR A 40 1.95 2.75 11.59
N LEU A 41 1.35 2.99 10.42
CA LEU A 41 2.09 3.50 9.27
C LEU A 41 2.63 4.91 9.52
N ILE A 42 1.92 5.69 10.32
CA ILE A 42 2.36 7.05 10.67
C ILE A 42 3.48 6.98 11.70
N SER A 43 3.30 6.17 12.74
CA SER A 43 4.28 6.04 13.82
C SER A 43 5.59 5.40 13.36
N HIS A 44 5.51 4.54 12.37
CA HIS A 44 6.67 3.74 11.91
C HIS A 44 7.04 4.06 10.45
N SER A 45 6.77 5.29 10.01
CA SER A 45 7.00 5.68 8.61
C SER A 45 8.46 5.56 8.18
N ALA A 46 9.39 5.69 9.11
CA ALA A 46 10.82 5.58 8.81
C ALA A 46 11.35 4.15 8.88
N ASP A 47 10.52 3.20 9.28
CA ASP A 47 10.94 1.81 9.40
C ASP A 47 11.08 1.16 8.02
N GLU A 48 12.12 0.33 7.88
CA GLU A 48 12.33 -0.41 6.63
C GLU A 48 11.36 -1.58 6.53
N LEU A 49 10.82 -1.79 5.32
CA LEU A 49 10.03 -2.97 5.04
C LEU A 49 10.94 -4.14 4.65
N SER A 50 10.53 -5.35 5.01
CA SER A 50 11.20 -6.54 4.50
C SER A 50 10.97 -6.65 2.99
N ILE A 51 11.85 -7.35 2.30
CA ILE A 51 11.71 -7.58 0.86
C ILE A 51 10.39 -8.30 0.56
N LYS A 52 10.00 -9.22 1.41
CA LYS A 52 8.75 -9.95 1.26
C LYS A 52 7.54 -9.01 1.29
N ASP A 53 7.48 -8.14 2.30
CA ASP A 53 6.37 -7.20 2.46
C ASP A 53 6.35 -6.19 1.31
N GLU A 54 7.52 -5.72 0.91
CA GLU A 54 7.65 -4.79 -0.20
C GLU A 54 7.11 -5.40 -1.49
N ASN A 55 7.47 -6.66 -1.77
CA ASN A 55 7.00 -7.36 -2.96
C ASN A 55 5.49 -7.58 -2.92
N GLU A 56 4.93 -7.94 -1.78
CA GLU A 56 3.49 -8.10 -1.62
C GLU A 56 2.76 -6.78 -1.84
N PHE A 57 3.33 -5.69 -1.35
CA PHE A 57 2.77 -4.36 -1.55
C PHE A 57 2.74 -4.00 -3.03
N ILE A 58 3.84 -4.21 -3.74
CA ILE A 58 3.92 -3.91 -5.17
C ILE A 58 2.88 -4.72 -5.95
N LYS A 59 2.73 -6.00 -5.64
CA LYS A 59 1.71 -6.84 -6.27
C LYS A 59 0.30 -6.31 -6.00
N GLY A 60 0.05 -5.86 -4.76
CA GLY A 60 -1.24 -5.30 -4.39
C GLY A 60 -1.53 -4.00 -5.15
N VAL A 61 -0.54 -3.14 -5.31
CA VAL A 61 -0.69 -1.91 -6.08
C VAL A 61 -1.03 -2.22 -7.54
N GLN A 62 -0.38 -3.23 -8.12
CA GLN A 62 -0.70 -3.65 -9.49
C GLN A 62 -2.16 -4.10 -9.63
N LYS A 63 -2.67 -4.81 -8.63
CA LYS A 63 -4.08 -5.22 -8.62
C LYS A 63 -5.01 -4.03 -8.48
N LEU A 64 -4.66 -3.06 -7.66
CA LEU A 64 -5.45 -1.84 -7.52
C LEU A 64 -5.49 -1.05 -8.81
N LYS A 65 -4.40 -1.04 -9.58
CA LYS A 65 -4.35 -0.40 -10.89
C LYS A 65 -5.37 -1.00 -11.86
N LYS A 66 -5.72 -2.27 -11.64
CA LYS A 66 -6.70 -2.98 -12.47
C LYS A 66 -8.10 -2.88 -11.90
N ASN A 67 -8.32 -2.00 -10.91
CA ASN A 67 -9.61 -1.78 -10.25
C ASN A 67 -10.15 -3.02 -9.52
N ILE A 68 -9.27 -3.86 -9.00
CA ILE A 68 -9.67 -5.00 -8.18
C ILE A 68 -9.90 -4.48 -6.76
N PRO A 69 -11.08 -4.70 -6.16
CA PRO A 69 -11.34 -4.23 -4.79
C PRO A 69 -10.38 -4.87 -3.79
N ILE A 70 -9.93 -4.07 -2.81
CA ILE A 70 -8.99 -4.53 -1.79
C ILE A 70 -9.50 -5.77 -1.05
N GLN A 71 -10.80 -5.83 -0.78
CA GLN A 71 -11.37 -6.94 -0.03
C GLN A 71 -11.18 -8.30 -0.73
N TYR A 72 -10.97 -8.33 -2.02
CA TYR A 72 -10.66 -9.57 -2.73
C TYR A 72 -9.18 -9.93 -2.61
N MET A 73 -8.33 -8.96 -2.27
CA MET A 73 -6.91 -9.19 -2.11
C MET A 73 -6.55 -9.57 -0.67
N CYS A 74 -7.41 -9.23 0.26
CA CYS A 74 -7.17 -9.37 1.69
C CYS A 74 -7.83 -10.61 2.31
N LYS A 75 -8.04 -11.63 1.53
CA LYS A 75 -8.62 -12.86 2.06
C LYS A 75 -7.57 -13.74 2.72
#